data_563379e714ba05b6259fc60fe0cd7121
#
_entry.id   563379e714ba05b6259fc60fe0cd7121
#
_cell.length_a   1.000
_cell.length_b   1.000
_cell.length_c   1.000
_cell.angle_alpha   90.00
_cell.angle_beta   90.00
_cell.angle_gamma   90.00
#
_symmetry.space_group_name_H-M   'P 1'
#
loop_
_entity.id
_entity.type
_entity.pdbx_description
1 polymer ?
#
loop_
_entity_poly.entity_id
_entity_poly.type
_entity_poly.pdbx_seq_one_letter_code
_entity_poly.pdbx_strand_id
1 'polypeptide(L)'
;GLDDKGRGFWNKIKNGNVINTEVIGYFNDSEPQRYDRVILTADTAFSKNENADYSVIGVFCVRGNDIHLTRIFRGRWDFNELQTQAINAYEWAVDTYHLSPTDFIIEKKASGISLLQELKRLTHLPLREVTPNKDKFTRVSSVLSEFQRLKLPMSKNPLNSWVSGYLSELKAFRADEQHLHDDMVDCTYYALDFLAKRSVSWSDFL
;
A
#
# COMPACT_ATOMS: atom_id res chain seq x y z
N GLY A 1 22.71 16.57 -3.40
CA GLY A 1 23.24 17.91 -3.39
C GLY A 1 23.16 18.55 -2.01
N LEU A 2 23.88 19.63 -1.78
CA LEU A 2 23.82 20.43 -0.55
C LEU A 2 22.73 21.52 -0.73
N ASP A 3 22.01 21.86 0.36
CA ASP A 3 21.13 23.04 0.34
C ASP A 3 21.96 24.34 0.38
N ASP A 4 21.31 25.49 0.22
CA ASP A 4 21.95 26.83 0.21
C ASP A 4 22.72 27.17 1.51
N LYS A 5 22.61 26.33 2.55
CA LYS A 5 23.33 26.42 3.83
C LYS A 5 24.34 25.30 4.01
N GLY A 6 24.71 24.60 2.95
CA GLY A 6 25.70 23.51 2.97
C GLY A 6 25.24 22.23 3.67
N ARG A 7 23.92 22.08 3.94
CA ARG A 7 23.35 20.88 4.57
C ARG A 7 23.02 19.84 3.51
N GLY A 8 23.51 18.63 3.71
CA GLY A 8 23.27 17.54 2.78
C GLY A 8 21.82 17.08 2.75
N PHE A 9 21.43 16.47 1.64
CA PHE A 9 20.15 15.82 1.41
C PHE A 9 19.69 14.94 2.60
N TRP A 10 20.62 14.23 3.23
CA TRP A 10 20.37 13.38 4.38
C TRP A 10 19.83 14.09 5.63
N ASN A 11 20.15 15.38 5.83
CA ASN A 11 19.59 16.15 6.95
C ASN A 11 18.10 16.51 6.74
N LYS A 12 17.65 16.65 5.49
CA LYS A 12 16.21 16.80 5.19
C LYS A 12 15.44 15.52 5.45
N ILE A 13 16.05 14.37 5.16
CA ILE A 13 15.44 13.06 5.39
C ILE A 13 15.28 12.77 6.88
N LYS A 14 16.26 13.14 7.73
CA LYS A 14 16.18 12.96 9.19
C LYS A 14 15.03 13.74 9.85
N ASN A 15 14.54 14.78 9.22
CA ASN A 15 13.47 15.65 9.75
C ASN A 15 12.05 15.29 9.22
N GLY A 16 11.87 14.15 8.58
CA GLY A 16 10.67 13.78 7.83
C GLY A 16 10.83 14.10 6.34
N ASN A 17 9.79 13.89 5.52
CA ASN A 17 9.80 14.11 4.07
C ASN A 17 10.67 13.13 3.26
N VAL A 18 10.80 11.88 3.71
CA VAL A 18 11.38 10.82 2.88
C VAL A 18 10.54 10.63 1.61
N ILE A 19 9.20 10.61 1.78
CA ILE A 19 8.24 10.50 0.69
C ILE A 19 7.77 11.89 0.31
N ASN A 20 8.04 12.31 -0.93
CA ASN A 20 7.49 13.55 -1.48
C ASN A 20 6.03 13.33 -1.88
N THR A 21 5.08 13.74 -1.04
CA THR A 21 3.64 13.59 -1.32
C THR A 21 3.12 14.54 -2.39
N GLU A 22 3.87 15.55 -2.80
CA GLU A 22 3.47 16.51 -3.84
C GLU A 22 3.50 15.89 -5.25
N VAL A 23 4.23 14.78 -5.44
CA VAL A 23 4.26 14.04 -6.71
C VAL A 23 3.05 13.14 -6.90
N ILE A 24 2.27 12.87 -5.83
CA ILE A 24 1.08 12.03 -5.86
C ILE A 24 -0.05 12.82 -6.52
N GLY A 25 -0.60 12.26 -7.59
CA GLY A 25 -1.72 12.88 -8.30
C GLY A 25 -3.07 12.48 -7.74
N TYR A 26 -4.12 12.91 -8.46
CA TYR A 26 -5.51 12.58 -8.12
C TYR A 26 -6.25 12.09 -9.35
N PHE A 27 -7.25 11.25 -9.16
CA PHE A 27 -8.17 10.81 -10.21
C PHE A 27 -9.62 11.12 -9.85
N ASN A 28 -10.46 11.32 -10.87
CA ASN A 28 -11.88 11.56 -10.68
C ASN A 28 -12.60 10.22 -10.42
N ASP A 29 -12.87 9.91 -9.16
CA ASP A 29 -13.54 8.70 -8.71
C ASP A 29 -15.08 8.78 -8.77
N SER A 30 -15.62 9.92 -9.21
CA SER A 30 -17.07 10.06 -9.50
C SER A 30 -17.44 9.52 -10.89
N GLU A 31 -16.44 9.23 -11.73
CA GLU A 31 -16.64 8.65 -13.06
C GLU A 31 -16.26 7.17 -13.08
N PRO A 32 -16.98 6.33 -13.86
CA PRO A 32 -16.60 4.95 -14.04
C PRO A 32 -15.17 4.83 -14.59
N GLN A 33 -14.36 4.02 -13.92
CA GLN A 33 -12.98 3.77 -14.33
C GLN A 33 -12.86 2.35 -14.90
N ARG A 34 -12.11 2.21 -15.99
CA ARG A 34 -11.68 0.89 -16.51
C ARG A 34 -10.23 0.69 -16.13
N TYR A 35 -9.93 -0.47 -15.56
CA TYR A 35 -8.59 -0.81 -15.10
C TYR A 35 -8.06 -2.03 -15.85
N ASP A 36 -6.76 -2.05 -16.08
CA ASP A 36 -6.04 -3.15 -16.72
C ASP A 36 -5.76 -4.28 -15.71
N ARG A 37 -5.63 -3.92 -14.45
CA ARG A 37 -5.31 -4.83 -13.35
C ARG A 37 -5.78 -4.29 -12.02
N VAL A 38 -6.16 -5.19 -11.12
CA VAL A 38 -6.38 -4.91 -9.71
C VAL A 38 -5.47 -5.82 -8.88
N ILE A 39 -4.81 -5.25 -7.87
CA ILE A 39 -4.06 -5.99 -6.87
C ILE A 39 -4.46 -5.53 -5.47
N LEU A 40 -4.31 -6.41 -4.51
CA LEU A 40 -4.42 -6.09 -3.09
C LEU A 40 -3.08 -6.28 -2.42
N THR A 41 -2.80 -5.45 -1.41
CA THR A 41 -1.67 -5.65 -0.51
C THR A 41 -2.12 -5.56 0.92
N ALA A 42 -1.51 -6.32 1.83
CA ALA A 42 -1.81 -6.24 3.25
C ALA A 42 -0.54 -6.21 4.10
N ASP A 43 -0.49 -5.26 5.02
CA ASP A 43 0.32 -5.31 6.22
C ASP A 43 -0.56 -5.68 7.40
N THR A 44 -0.16 -6.70 8.18
CA THR A 44 -1.04 -7.32 9.16
C THR A 44 -0.46 -7.29 10.57
N ALA A 45 -1.30 -6.99 11.55
CA ALA A 45 -1.04 -7.11 12.97
C ALA A 45 -2.19 -7.86 13.65
N PHE A 46 -1.89 -8.68 14.67
CA PHE A 46 -2.92 -9.37 15.44
C PHE A 46 -3.07 -8.73 16.80
N SER A 47 -3.86 -7.69 16.92
CA SER A 47 -4.21 -7.20 18.25
C SER A 47 -5.39 -6.23 18.20
N LYS A 48 -6.29 -6.38 19.14
CA LYS A 48 -7.37 -5.42 19.42
C LYS A 48 -6.95 -4.36 20.45
N ASN A 49 -5.74 -4.43 21.01
CA ASN A 49 -5.28 -3.48 22.01
C ASN A 49 -5.15 -2.09 21.40
N GLU A 50 -5.55 -1.05 22.12
CA GLU A 50 -5.51 0.35 21.68
C GLU A 50 -4.09 0.83 21.31
N ASN A 51 -3.06 0.20 21.88
CA ASN A 51 -1.65 0.50 21.61
C ASN A 51 -1.00 -0.39 20.57
N ALA A 52 -1.75 -1.28 19.91
CA ALA A 52 -1.23 -2.16 18.88
C ALA A 52 -1.21 -1.50 17.51
N ASP A 53 -0.36 -2.03 16.63
CA ASP A 53 -0.32 -1.64 15.22
C ASP A 53 -1.64 -1.95 14.52
N TYR A 54 -1.94 -1.21 13.48
CA TYR A 54 -3.10 -1.47 12.65
C TYR A 54 -2.80 -2.58 11.63
N SER A 55 -3.83 -3.32 11.27
CA SER A 55 -3.82 -4.06 10.02
C SER A 55 -4.36 -3.16 8.91
N VAL A 56 -3.72 -3.18 7.77
CA VAL A 56 -4.08 -2.39 6.59
C VAL A 56 -4.19 -3.29 5.37
N ILE A 57 -5.26 -3.11 4.60
CA ILE A 57 -5.42 -3.74 3.29
C ILE A 57 -5.70 -2.62 2.28
N GLY A 58 -4.84 -2.50 1.27
CA GLY A 58 -4.97 -1.53 0.19
C GLY A 58 -5.43 -2.18 -1.11
N VAL A 59 -6.33 -1.53 -1.84
CA VAL A 59 -6.76 -1.92 -3.19
C VAL A 59 -6.15 -0.96 -4.19
N PHE A 60 -5.29 -1.49 -5.06
CA PHE A 60 -4.56 -0.76 -6.08
C PHE A 60 -5.01 -1.21 -7.47
N CYS A 61 -5.41 -0.25 -8.28
CA CYS A 61 -5.88 -0.47 -9.64
C CYS A 61 -4.92 0.17 -10.64
N VAL A 62 -4.52 -0.55 -11.67
CA VAL A 62 -3.59 -0.07 -12.71
C VAL A 62 -4.39 0.36 -13.93
N ARG A 63 -4.05 1.54 -14.46
CA ARG A 63 -4.57 2.07 -15.71
C ARG A 63 -3.43 2.68 -16.52
N GLY A 64 -2.97 1.96 -17.54
CA GLY A 64 -1.76 2.35 -18.26
C GLY A 64 -0.56 2.45 -17.31
N ASN A 65 0.01 3.65 -17.19
CA ASN A 65 1.12 3.90 -16.27
C ASN A 65 0.69 4.35 -14.86
N ASP A 66 -0.56 4.73 -14.67
CA ASP A 66 -1.06 5.21 -13.38
C ASP A 66 -1.46 4.06 -12.45
N ILE A 67 -1.21 4.25 -11.17
CA ILE A 67 -1.59 3.33 -10.09
C ILE A 67 -2.59 4.08 -9.20
N HIS A 68 -3.84 3.70 -9.26
CA HIS A 68 -4.91 4.29 -8.44
C HIS A 68 -5.03 3.52 -7.13
N LEU A 69 -4.70 4.15 -6.00
CA LEU A 69 -5.09 3.62 -4.69
C LEU A 69 -6.55 3.99 -4.46
N THR A 70 -7.42 3.02 -4.58
CA THR A 70 -8.86 3.25 -4.64
C THR A 70 -9.56 3.02 -3.32
N ARG A 71 -8.99 2.20 -2.44
CA ARG A 71 -9.54 1.92 -1.12
C ARG A 71 -8.46 1.49 -0.13
N ILE A 72 -8.63 1.92 1.11
CA ILE A 72 -7.91 1.38 2.27
C ILE A 72 -8.93 0.84 3.28
N PHE A 73 -8.73 -0.38 3.71
CA PHE A 73 -9.35 -0.98 4.89
C PHE A 73 -8.30 -0.95 5.99
N ARG A 74 -8.61 -0.33 7.11
CA ARG A 74 -7.70 -0.20 8.24
C ARG A 74 -8.43 -0.44 9.55
N GLY A 75 -7.88 -1.26 10.40
CA GLY A 75 -8.48 -1.56 11.70
C GLY A 75 -7.53 -2.32 12.62
N ARG A 76 -7.93 -2.41 13.87
CA ARG A 76 -7.33 -3.32 14.84
C ARG A 76 -8.25 -4.52 14.95
N TRP A 77 -7.87 -5.58 14.29
CA TRP A 77 -8.69 -6.78 14.13
C TRP A 77 -8.06 -7.96 14.84
N ASP A 78 -8.89 -8.80 15.46
CA ASP A 78 -8.45 -10.15 15.79
C ASP A 78 -8.28 -10.99 14.52
N PHE A 79 -7.83 -12.22 14.69
CA PHE A 79 -7.55 -13.11 13.56
C PHE A 79 -8.78 -13.36 12.67
N ASN A 80 -9.93 -13.63 13.28
CA ASN A 80 -11.15 -13.94 12.53
C ASN A 80 -11.70 -12.70 11.80
N GLU A 81 -11.62 -11.54 12.47
CA GLU A 81 -11.99 -10.28 11.86
C GLU A 81 -11.05 -9.93 10.70
N LEU A 82 -9.72 -10.09 10.87
CA LEU A 82 -8.76 -9.83 9.81
C LEU A 82 -8.99 -10.73 8.59
N GLN A 83 -9.27 -12.01 8.83
CA GLN A 83 -9.64 -12.95 7.77
C GLN A 83 -10.89 -12.48 7.03
N THR A 84 -11.93 -12.10 7.76
CA THR A 84 -13.17 -11.57 7.19
C THR A 84 -12.90 -10.29 6.38
N GLN A 85 -12.10 -9.38 6.89
CA GLN A 85 -11.75 -8.14 6.18
C GLN A 85 -10.93 -8.40 4.92
N ALA A 86 -10.06 -9.40 4.92
CA ALA A 86 -9.30 -9.79 3.74
C ALA A 86 -10.23 -10.31 2.61
N ILE A 87 -11.20 -11.13 2.96
CA ILE A 87 -12.20 -11.64 2.00
C ILE A 87 -13.08 -10.46 1.52
N ASN A 88 -13.61 -9.66 2.43
CA ASN A 88 -14.45 -8.50 2.08
C ASN A 88 -13.73 -7.50 1.16
N ALA A 89 -12.43 -7.26 1.38
CA ALA A 89 -11.66 -6.36 0.53
C ALA A 89 -11.53 -6.90 -0.91
N TYR A 90 -11.33 -8.21 -1.04
CA TYR A 90 -11.28 -8.87 -2.35
C TYR A 90 -12.64 -8.80 -3.06
N GLU A 91 -13.71 -9.19 -2.37
CA GLU A 91 -15.08 -9.17 -2.92
C GLU A 91 -15.50 -7.75 -3.29
N TRP A 92 -15.20 -6.76 -2.43
CA TRP A 92 -15.45 -5.36 -2.73
C TRP A 92 -14.76 -4.90 -4.02
N ALA A 93 -13.53 -5.33 -4.26
CA ALA A 93 -12.82 -4.98 -5.49
C ALA A 93 -13.45 -5.63 -6.73
N VAL A 94 -13.86 -6.91 -6.63
CA VAL A 94 -14.56 -7.62 -7.71
C VAL A 94 -15.88 -6.93 -8.03
N ASP A 95 -16.69 -6.63 -7.02
CA ASP A 95 -18.02 -6.04 -7.20
C ASP A 95 -17.94 -4.61 -7.76
N THR A 96 -16.94 -3.84 -7.29
CA THR A 96 -16.77 -2.44 -7.70
C THR A 96 -16.23 -2.30 -9.13
N TYR A 97 -15.27 -3.13 -9.51
CA TYR A 97 -14.57 -2.98 -10.79
C TYR A 97 -14.94 -4.02 -11.84
N HIS A 98 -15.73 -5.03 -11.47
CA HIS A 98 -16.05 -6.18 -12.31
C HIS A 98 -14.79 -6.84 -12.88
N LEU A 99 -13.71 -6.80 -12.11
CA LEU A 99 -12.39 -7.33 -12.43
C LEU A 99 -11.81 -8.02 -11.20
N SER A 100 -11.54 -9.32 -11.33
CA SER A 100 -10.92 -10.06 -10.23
C SER A 100 -9.48 -9.61 -10.00
N PRO A 101 -9.10 -9.31 -8.75
CA PRO A 101 -7.72 -9.03 -8.41
C PRO A 101 -6.79 -10.17 -8.85
N THR A 102 -5.67 -9.80 -9.49
CA THR A 102 -4.70 -10.80 -10.00
C THR A 102 -3.72 -11.28 -8.96
N ASP A 103 -3.50 -10.50 -7.92
CA ASP A 103 -2.58 -10.80 -6.84
C ASP A 103 -3.08 -10.18 -5.53
N PHE A 104 -2.99 -10.94 -4.44
CA PHE A 104 -3.18 -10.45 -3.08
C PHE A 104 -1.90 -10.68 -2.29
N ILE A 105 -1.13 -9.63 -2.12
CA ILE A 105 0.22 -9.65 -1.56
C ILE A 105 0.14 -9.45 -0.06
N ILE A 106 0.68 -10.39 0.71
CA ILE A 106 0.65 -10.38 2.18
C ILE A 106 2.07 -10.56 2.71
N GLU A 107 2.49 -9.67 3.61
CA GLU A 107 3.79 -9.78 4.25
C GLU A 107 3.86 -11.01 5.15
N LYS A 108 4.95 -11.76 5.04
CA LYS A 108 5.21 -12.97 5.83
C LYS A 108 5.78 -12.61 7.21
N LYS A 109 5.03 -11.87 8.00
CA LYS A 109 5.19 -11.73 9.46
C LYS A 109 4.39 -12.84 10.17
N ALA A 110 4.53 -12.98 11.48
CA ALA A 110 3.81 -14.01 12.24
C ALA A 110 2.30 -13.99 11.97
N SER A 111 1.69 -12.79 11.96
CA SER A 111 0.28 -12.57 11.63
C SER A 111 -0.06 -12.92 10.18
N GLY A 112 0.78 -12.52 9.24
CA GLY A 112 0.59 -12.81 7.82
C GLY A 112 0.73 -14.29 7.50
N ILE A 113 1.60 -15.04 8.16
CA ILE A 113 1.75 -16.49 7.96
C ILE A 113 0.44 -17.20 8.30
N SER A 114 -0.13 -16.93 9.47
CA SER A 114 -1.39 -17.55 9.90
C SER A 114 -2.55 -17.17 8.99
N LEU A 115 -2.64 -15.90 8.60
CA LEU A 115 -3.65 -15.43 7.65
C LEU A 115 -3.53 -16.14 6.29
N LEU A 116 -2.31 -16.22 5.74
CA LEU A 116 -2.05 -16.89 4.46
C LEU A 116 -2.45 -18.36 4.49
N GLN A 117 -2.10 -19.08 5.57
CA GLN A 117 -2.46 -20.49 5.73
C GLN A 117 -3.97 -20.70 5.73
N GLU A 118 -4.68 -19.86 6.48
CA GLU A 118 -6.13 -19.99 6.61
C GLU A 118 -6.86 -19.56 5.33
N LEU A 119 -6.47 -18.48 4.70
CA LEU A 119 -7.05 -18.07 3.42
C LEU A 119 -6.78 -19.08 2.31
N LYS A 120 -5.59 -19.71 2.25
CA LYS A 120 -5.29 -20.80 1.30
C LYS A 120 -6.18 -22.02 1.53
N ARG A 121 -6.54 -22.30 2.79
CA ARG A 121 -7.40 -23.42 3.15
C ARG A 121 -8.87 -23.18 2.81
N LEU A 122 -9.36 -21.95 2.99
CA LEU A 122 -10.78 -21.61 2.90
C LEU A 122 -11.19 -21.01 1.55
N THR A 123 -10.22 -20.51 0.77
CA THR A 123 -10.51 -19.70 -0.42
C THR A 123 -9.60 -20.06 -1.58
N HIS A 124 -9.95 -19.54 -2.78
CA HIS A 124 -9.12 -19.60 -3.98
C HIS A 124 -8.54 -18.22 -4.34
N LEU A 125 -8.31 -17.36 -3.35
CA LEU A 125 -7.75 -16.05 -3.57
C LEU A 125 -6.32 -16.14 -4.17
N PRO A 126 -5.91 -15.22 -5.04
CA PRO A 126 -4.59 -15.23 -5.69
C PRO A 126 -3.50 -14.74 -4.73
N LEU A 127 -3.27 -15.50 -3.66
CA LEU A 127 -2.39 -15.13 -2.56
C LEU A 127 -0.92 -15.20 -2.96
N ARG A 128 -0.18 -14.14 -2.62
CA ARG A 128 1.27 -14.03 -2.81
C ARG A 128 1.95 -13.63 -1.50
N GLU A 129 2.92 -14.45 -1.10
CA GLU A 129 3.74 -14.17 0.07
C GLU A 129 4.90 -13.24 -0.31
N VAL A 130 5.20 -12.26 0.55
CA VAL A 130 6.42 -11.45 0.46
C VAL A 130 7.15 -11.48 1.80
N THR A 131 8.46 -11.62 1.74
CA THR A 131 9.33 -11.58 2.92
C THR A 131 10.25 -10.38 2.78
N PRO A 132 10.19 -9.41 3.71
CA PRO A 132 11.11 -8.29 3.68
C PRO A 132 12.54 -8.79 3.93
N ASN A 133 13.47 -8.36 3.09
CA ASN A 133 14.89 -8.71 3.16
C ASN A 133 15.78 -7.50 3.43
N LYS A 134 15.19 -6.34 3.64
CA LYS A 134 15.87 -5.07 3.93
C LYS A 134 15.09 -4.32 5.01
N ASP A 135 15.77 -3.39 5.69
CA ASP A 135 15.12 -2.45 6.59
C ASP A 135 14.05 -1.60 5.87
N LYS A 136 13.12 -1.05 6.61
CA LYS A 136 11.97 -0.33 6.09
C LYS A 136 12.36 0.89 5.28
N PHE A 137 13.32 1.69 5.76
CA PHE A 137 13.78 2.87 5.04
C PHE A 137 14.37 2.52 3.67
N THR A 138 15.22 1.49 3.61
CA THR A 138 15.81 1.01 2.35
C THR A 138 14.74 0.52 1.38
N ARG A 139 13.72 -0.19 1.89
CA ARG A 139 12.59 -0.67 1.09
C ARG A 139 11.82 0.49 0.47
N VAL A 140 11.36 1.45 1.26
CA VAL A 140 10.60 2.60 0.79
C VAL A 140 11.43 3.46 -0.16
N SER A 141 12.73 3.65 0.15
CA SER A 141 13.65 4.42 -0.70
C SER A 141 13.79 3.83 -2.10
N SER A 142 13.68 2.52 -2.24
CA SER A 142 13.79 1.84 -3.55
C SER A 142 12.62 2.09 -4.50
N VAL A 143 11.50 2.57 -4.00
CA VAL A 143 10.27 2.82 -4.78
C VAL A 143 9.86 4.30 -4.80
N LEU A 144 10.71 5.22 -4.35
CA LEU A 144 10.35 6.65 -4.29
C LEU A 144 9.96 7.23 -5.66
N SER A 145 10.59 6.77 -6.74
CA SER A 145 10.22 7.17 -8.10
C SER A 145 8.82 6.70 -8.51
N GLU A 146 8.33 5.61 -7.94
CA GLU A 146 7.03 5.06 -8.31
C GLU A 146 5.86 5.87 -7.72
N PHE A 147 6.10 6.67 -6.66
CA PHE A 147 5.06 7.52 -6.08
C PHE A 147 4.49 8.55 -7.07
N GLN A 148 5.22 8.95 -8.11
CA GLN A 148 4.68 9.82 -9.15
C GLN A 148 3.56 9.17 -9.98
N ARG A 149 3.53 7.83 -10.04
CA ARG A 149 2.48 7.06 -10.71
C ARG A 149 1.23 6.90 -9.83
N LEU A 150 1.37 7.11 -8.51
CA LEU A 150 0.27 6.94 -7.57
C LEU A 150 -0.75 8.07 -7.71
N LYS A 151 -2.03 7.69 -7.74
CA LYS A 151 -3.16 8.61 -7.78
C LYS A 151 -4.15 8.26 -6.68
N LEU A 152 -4.69 9.28 -6.04
CA LEU A 152 -5.69 9.17 -4.97
C LEU A 152 -7.06 9.65 -5.45
N PRO A 153 -8.17 9.15 -4.87
CA PRO A 153 -9.50 9.63 -5.24
C PRO A 153 -9.67 11.09 -4.84
N MET A 154 -10.32 11.86 -5.72
CA MET A 154 -10.51 13.31 -5.58
C MET A 154 -11.80 13.66 -4.84
N SER A 155 -12.80 12.78 -4.89
CA SER A 155 -14.11 13.09 -4.34
C SER A 155 -14.12 13.13 -2.80
N LYS A 156 -15.00 13.96 -2.25
CA LYS A 156 -15.29 14.03 -0.81
C LYS A 156 -16.25 12.93 -0.35
N ASN A 157 -16.32 11.81 -1.05
CA ASN A 157 -17.12 10.68 -0.63
C ASN A 157 -16.65 10.19 0.76
N PRO A 158 -17.56 9.90 1.71
CA PRO A 158 -17.17 9.28 2.99
C PRO A 158 -16.32 8.04 2.89
N LEU A 159 -16.43 7.28 1.80
CA LEU A 159 -15.58 6.14 1.49
C LEU A 159 -14.10 6.52 1.29
N ASN A 160 -13.79 7.79 1.03
CA ASN A 160 -12.45 8.33 0.84
C ASN A 160 -11.92 9.08 2.08
N SER A 161 -12.61 8.98 3.22
CA SER A 161 -12.20 9.63 4.49
C SER A 161 -10.78 9.24 4.95
N TRP A 162 -10.27 8.10 4.50
CA TRP A 162 -8.92 7.61 4.77
C TRP A 162 -7.80 8.43 4.09
N VAL A 163 -8.10 9.17 3.01
CA VAL A 163 -7.09 9.85 2.17
C VAL A 163 -6.25 10.85 2.98
N SER A 164 -6.87 11.65 3.85
CA SER A 164 -6.15 12.63 4.67
C SER A 164 -5.19 11.96 5.66
N GLY A 165 -5.64 10.90 6.32
CA GLY A 165 -4.82 10.09 7.22
C GLY A 165 -3.65 9.42 6.49
N TYR A 166 -3.91 8.89 5.31
CA TYR A 166 -2.90 8.29 4.44
C TYR A 166 -1.79 9.29 4.07
N LEU A 167 -2.16 10.47 3.57
CA LEU A 167 -1.18 11.52 3.24
C LEU A 167 -0.39 11.98 4.47
N SER A 168 -1.03 12.05 5.65
CA SER A 168 -0.37 12.42 6.89
C SER A 168 0.66 11.36 7.31
N GLU A 169 0.35 10.09 7.17
CA GLU A 169 1.27 8.98 7.47
C GLU A 169 2.48 8.96 6.51
N LEU A 170 2.24 9.15 5.19
CA LEU A 170 3.33 9.28 4.21
C LEU A 170 4.27 10.45 4.53
N LYS A 171 3.71 11.62 4.90
CA LYS A 171 4.49 12.80 5.29
C LYS A 171 5.27 12.60 6.57
N ALA A 172 4.74 11.82 7.51
CA ALA A 172 5.39 11.55 8.80
C ALA A 172 6.50 10.50 8.69
N PHE A 173 6.59 9.76 7.58
CA PHE A 173 7.58 8.70 7.42
C PHE A 173 9.01 9.23 7.48
N ARG A 174 9.84 8.63 8.37
CA ARG A 174 11.19 9.10 8.70
C ARG A 174 12.21 7.98 8.61
N ALA A 175 13.44 8.35 8.30
CA ALA A 175 14.56 7.44 8.22
C ALA A 175 15.00 6.86 9.58
N ASP A 176 14.68 7.55 10.67
CA ASP A 176 15.03 7.15 12.05
C ASP A 176 13.94 6.30 12.73
N GLU A 177 12.92 5.89 11.97
CA GLU A 177 11.78 5.08 12.42
C GLU A 177 10.99 5.68 13.61
N GLN A 178 11.18 6.96 13.91
CA GLN A 178 10.45 7.68 14.96
C GLN A 178 9.11 8.22 14.46
N HIS A 179 8.27 7.35 13.92
CA HIS A 179 6.91 7.65 13.49
C HIS A 179 5.91 6.74 14.21
N LEU A 180 4.72 7.26 14.49
CA LEU A 180 3.71 6.56 15.29
C LEU A 180 3.08 5.38 14.54
N HIS A 181 2.90 5.53 13.23
CA HIS A 181 2.28 4.53 12.35
C HIS A 181 2.91 4.59 10.97
N ASP A 182 3.06 3.44 10.34
CA ASP A 182 3.60 3.28 8.99
C ASP A 182 2.98 2.09 8.23
N ASP A 183 1.88 1.57 8.75
CA ASP A 183 1.19 0.40 8.20
C ASP A 183 0.70 0.65 6.77
N MET A 184 0.23 1.87 6.46
CA MET A 184 -0.20 2.26 5.11
C MET A 184 1.00 2.50 4.19
N VAL A 185 2.16 2.93 4.74
CA VAL A 185 3.41 3.06 3.97
C VAL A 185 3.89 1.69 3.51
N ASP A 186 3.94 0.70 4.41
CA ASP A 186 4.34 -0.67 4.07
C ASP A 186 3.40 -1.29 3.04
N CYS A 187 2.11 -1.14 3.23
CA CYS A 187 1.08 -1.60 2.29
C CYS A 187 1.30 -0.99 0.88
N THR A 188 1.60 0.32 0.81
CA THR A 188 1.89 1.01 -0.44
C THR A 188 3.20 0.54 -1.06
N TYR A 189 4.26 0.39 -0.24
CA TYR A 189 5.54 -0.13 -0.71
C TYR A 189 5.37 -1.46 -1.46
N TYR A 190 4.64 -2.43 -0.88
CA TYR A 190 4.44 -3.72 -1.52
C TYR A 190 3.74 -3.63 -2.87
N ALA A 191 2.79 -2.72 -3.01
CA ALA A 191 2.12 -2.50 -4.30
C ALA A 191 3.08 -1.91 -5.34
N LEU A 192 3.81 -0.85 -4.98
CA LEU A 192 4.72 -0.17 -5.88
C LEU A 192 5.88 -1.06 -6.31
N ASP A 193 6.52 -1.77 -5.36
CA ASP A 193 7.62 -2.71 -5.64
C ASP A 193 7.18 -3.86 -6.56
N PHE A 194 6.00 -4.42 -6.31
CA PHE A 194 5.45 -5.48 -7.13
C PHE A 194 5.15 -5.02 -8.57
N LEU A 195 4.55 -3.85 -8.71
CA LEU A 195 4.18 -3.31 -10.03
C LEU A 195 5.40 -2.81 -10.82
N ALA A 196 6.40 -2.22 -10.14
CA ALA A 196 7.65 -1.79 -10.78
C ALA A 196 8.42 -2.98 -11.38
N LYS A 197 8.57 -4.08 -10.64
CA LYS A 197 9.28 -5.29 -11.10
C LYS A 197 8.64 -5.94 -12.32
N ARG A 198 7.33 -5.79 -12.49
CA ARG A 198 6.60 -6.35 -13.64
C ARG A 198 6.61 -5.44 -14.87
N SER A 199 6.78 -4.13 -14.71
CA SER A 199 6.93 -3.23 -15.87
C SER A 199 8.27 -3.43 -16.59
N VAL A 200 9.32 -3.78 -15.86
CA VAL A 200 10.66 -4.06 -16.43
C VAL A 200 10.67 -5.36 -17.26
N SER A 201 9.89 -6.36 -16.87
CA SER A 201 9.90 -7.69 -17.54
C SER A 201 9.33 -7.70 -18.97
N TRP A 202 8.63 -6.64 -19.41
CA TRP A 202 8.12 -6.55 -20.80
C TRP A 202 9.07 -5.79 -21.73
N SER A 203 9.96 -4.94 -21.19
CA SER A 203 10.95 -4.21 -21.97
C SER A 203 12.17 -5.06 -22.37
N ASP A 204 12.40 -6.18 -21.68
CA ASP A 204 13.52 -7.09 -21.97
C ASP A 204 13.21 -8.07 -23.11
N PHE A 205 12.01 -8.00 -23.71
CA PHE A 205 11.55 -8.90 -24.78
C PHE A 205 11.27 -8.18 -26.12
N LEU A 206 11.62 -6.90 -26.24
CA LEU A 206 11.58 -6.12 -27.49
C LEU A 206 12.99 -5.72 -27.92
#